data_d5211db834c80258708e808f79131d98
#
_entry.id   d5211db834c80258708e808f79131d98
#
_cell.length_a   1.000
_cell.length_b   1.000
_cell.length_c   1.000
_cell.angle_alpha   90.00
_cell.angle_beta   90.00
_cell.angle_gamma   90.00
#
_symmetry.space_group_name_H-M   'P 1'
#
loop_
_entity.id
_entity.type
_entity.pdbx_description
1 polymer ?
#
loop_
_entity_poly.entity_id
_entity_poly.type
_entity_poly.pdbx_seq_one_letter_code
_entity_poly.pdbx_strand_id
1 'polypeptide(L)'
;FACGEYPESPWFIRQVRDEAEKAVARLRNHPSIVLWCGNNECEWLFCTENPGKTPDDMVGAKIFRDVLPSVVRKLDGTRPYWRSSPFGKGFPNDESNGNHHQWRVWSDWKDYPEYEKDDARFVSEFGFQGPANLATLREVTLPRDRDPQSAVLEHHNKQVEGTERLIRFMAAHHRIPDTLGDFVMKGQLVQGEALKRAAEHWRRRKYGTAGVLFWQLNDCWPVNSWSVIDSRLRPKAAYYFARRFFSPVLVSIRRTDAGLEVWVTSDLPVPVPGTLEVSLVSFGGKTVLKEKDLLRMKSDASLRIRTLTWQDLHAHDLGQSYVLARFAAENGVLSENRHYFAEPKHIVLPDPGLTVSVARTGGMSFAVTLRAKKLARDVCLEVEGTDAEFDDNVFDIDGGSVKTVHCRSEIPLWLFRRRLIVCSQR
;
A
#
# COMPACT_ATOMS: atom_id res chain seq x y z
N PHE A 1 -18.55 10.75 -11.03
CA PHE A 1 -19.69 10.65 -10.10
C PHE A 1 -19.54 9.40 -9.26
N ALA A 2 -20.01 9.48 -7.99
CA ALA A 2 -19.86 8.40 -7.01
C ALA A 2 -20.77 7.20 -7.32
N CYS A 3 -20.50 6.06 -6.65
CA CYS A 3 -21.34 4.88 -6.69
C CYS A 3 -22.76 5.21 -6.17
N GLY A 4 -23.79 4.86 -6.95
CA GLY A 4 -25.19 5.10 -6.60
C GLY A 4 -26.13 5.06 -7.81
N GLU A 5 -27.41 5.26 -7.55
CA GLU A 5 -28.45 5.40 -8.57
C GLU A 5 -28.66 6.88 -8.93
N TYR A 6 -28.85 7.17 -10.20
CA TYR A 6 -28.94 8.53 -10.72
C TYR A 6 -30.25 8.74 -11.46
N PRO A 7 -31.12 9.71 -11.03
CA PRO A 7 -32.37 9.97 -11.70
C PRO A 7 -32.15 10.63 -13.08
N GLU A 8 -33.04 10.34 -14.03
CA GLU A 8 -33.00 10.91 -15.39
C GLU A 8 -33.97 12.09 -15.59
N SER A 9 -34.44 12.71 -14.49
CA SER A 9 -35.31 13.88 -14.62
C SER A 9 -34.58 15.03 -15.34
N PRO A 10 -35.30 15.84 -16.16
CA PRO A 10 -34.66 16.96 -16.88
C PRO A 10 -33.93 17.94 -15.97
N TRP A 11 -34.44 18.13 -14.77
CA TRP A 11 -33.78 18.98 -13.77
C TRP A 11 -32.42 18.40 -13.34
N PHE A 12 -32.39 17.12 -12.98
CA PHE A 12 -31.18 16.47 -12.52
C PHE A 12 -30.11 16.40 -13.62
N ILE A 13 -30.51 16.06 -14.83
CA ILE A 13 -29.60 16.06 -16.00
C ILE A 13 -28.98 17.45 -16.22
N ARG A 14 -29.74 18.55 -16.02
CA ARG A 14 -29.18 19.90 -16.10
C ARG A 14 -28.13 20.15 -15.02
N GLN A 15 -28.38 19.73 -13.77
CA GLN A 15 -27.40 19.86 -12.68
C GLN A 15 -26.12 19.07 -12.97
N VAL A 16 -26.25 17.82 -13.43
CA VAL A 16 -25.08 16.98 -13.83
C VAL A 16 -24.27 17.67 -14.94
N ARG A 17 -24.94 18.21 -15.95
CA ARG A 17 -24.27 18.92 -17.04
C ARG A 17 -23.54 20.15 -16.54
N ASP A 18 -24.17 20.99 -15.74
CA ASP A 18 -23.60 22.21 -15.18
C ASP A 18 -22.37 21.91 -14.29
N GLU A 19 -22.46 20.90 -13.45
CA GLU A 19 -21.32 20.44 -12.64
C GLU A 19 -20.17 19.92 -13.50
N ALA A 20 -20.48 19.07 -14.48
CA ALA A 20 -19.48 18.53 -15.39
C ALA A 20 -18.79 19.63 -16.22
N GLU A 21 -19.53 20.61 -16.73
CA GLU A 21 -18.97 21.75 -17.48
C GLU A 21 -17.99 22.55 -16.61
N LYS A 22 -18.34 22.82 -15.35
CA LYS A 22 -17.45 23.52 -14.39
C LYS A 22 -16.22 22.70 -14.05
N ALA A 23 -16.38 21.39 -13.77
CA ALA A 23 -15.29 20.51 -13.40
C ALA A 23 -14.29 20.34 -14.55
N VAL A 24 -14.77 20.04 -15.76
CA VAL A 24 -13.93 19.87 -16.95
C VAL A 24 -13.20 21.16 -17.30
N ALA A 25 -13.92 22.30 -17.33
CA ALA A 25 -13.32 23.60 -17.64
C ALA A 25 -12.19 23.97 -16.65
N ARG A 26 -12.39 23.69 -15.36
CA ARG A 26 -11.40 23.95 -14.32
C ARG A 26 -10.17 23.06 -14.42
N LEU A 27 -10.35 21.79 -14.75
CA LEU A 27 -9.30 20.76 -14.60
C LEU A 27 -8.58 20.43 -15.91
N ARG A 28 -9.17 20.67 -17.08
CA ARG A 28 -8.64 20.25 -18.40
C ARG A 28 -7.22 20.75 -18.73
N ASN A 29 -6.74 21.80 -18.09
CA ASN A 29 -5.40 22.33 -18.33
C ASN A 29 -4.30 21.62 -17.51
N HIS A 30 -4.65 20.65 -16.64
CA HIS A 30 -3.68 19.86 -15.91
C HIS A 30 -3.13 18.73 -16.80
N PRO A 31 -1.82 18.71 -17.12
CA PRO A 31 -1.25 17.70 -18.01
C PRO A 31 -1.26 16.28 -17.41
N SER A 32 -1.43 16.16 -16.10
CA SER A 32 -1.53 14.88 -15.41
C SER A 32 -2.86 14.15 -15.63
N ILE A 33 -3.89 14.84 -16.12
CA ILE A 33 -5.16 14.20 -16.49
C ILE A 33 -4.98 13.51 -17.83
N VAL A 34 -5.20 12.21 -17.86
CA VAL A 34 -5.05 11.39 -19.08
C VAL A 34 -6.36 10.77 -19.55
N LEU A 35 -7.36 10.69 -18.66
CA LEU A 35 -8.65 10.05 -18.90
C LEU A 35 -9.73 10.73 -18.06
N TRP A 36 -10.91 10.93 -18.65
CA TRP A 36 -12.13 11.29 -17.93
C TRP A 36 -12.98 10.04 -17.69
N CYS A 37 -13.50 9.88 -16.46
CA CYS A 37 -14.35 8.77 -16.08
C CYS A 37 -15.72 9.28 -15.61
N GLY A 38 -16.80 8.60 -16.02
CA GLY A 38 -18.17 9.01 -15.74
C GLY A 38 -18.63 8.68 -14.33
N ASN A 39 -18.52 7.41 -13.94
CA ASN A 39 -18.97 6.96 -12.62
C ASN A 39 -17.99 5.96 -11.97
N ASN A 40 -18.16 5.79 -10.66
CA ASN A 40 -17.55 4.71 -9.90
C ASN A 40 -18.59 3.60 -9.67
N GLU A 41 -18.30 2.39 -10.17
CA GLU A 41 -18.96 1.11 -9.89
C GLU A 41 -20.46 0.99 -10.26
N CYS A 42 -21.14 2.06 -10.73
CA CYS A 42 -22.58 1.98 -11.00
C CYS A 42 -22.93 0.86 -11.96
N GLU A 43 -22.18 0.71 -13.04
CA GLU A 43 -22.45 -0.33 -14.07
C GLU A 43 -22.13 -1.73 -13.56
N TRP A 44 -21.02 -1.87 -12.82
CA TRP A 44 -20.62 -3.16 -12.27
C TRP A 44 -21.62 -3.67 -11.24
N LEU A 45 -22.02 -2.85 -10.28
CA LEU A 45 -22.99 -3.24 -9.26
C LEU A 45 -24.33 -3.55 -9.88
N PHE A 46 -24.82 -2.70 -10.81
CA PHE A 46 -26.08 -2.93 -11.50
C PHE A 46 -26.09 -4.29 -12.23
N CYS A 47 -25.05 -4.60 -13.00
CA CYS A 47 -24.97 -5.88 -13.73
C CYS A 47 -24.80 -7.08 -12.78
N THR A 48 -24.14 -6.90 -11.64
CA THR A 48 -23.99 -7.95 -10.62
C THR A 48 -25.33 -8.28 -9.96
N GLU A 49 -26.12 -7.25 -9.63
CA GLU A 49 -27.43 -7.39 -9.00
C GLU A 49 -28.54 -7.80 -9.98
N ASN A 50 -28.35 -7.57 -11.28
CA ASN A 50 -29.31 -7.86 -12.33
C ASN A 50 -28.71 -8.77 -13.43
N PRO A 51 -28.49 -10.07 -13.17
CA PRO A 51 -27.93 -10.98 -14.16
C PRO A 51 -28.72 -11.00 -15.48
N GLY A 52 -28.00 -10.86 -16.58
CA GLY A 52 -28.58 -10.83 -17.95
C GLY A 52 -28.98 -9.45 -18.45
N LYS A 53 -28.91 -8.41 -17.61
CA LYS A 53 -29.03 -7.02 -18.05
C LYS A 53 -27.67 -6.42 -18.42
N THR A 54 -27.71 -5.34 -19.18
CA THR A 54 -26.54 -4.58 -19.60
C THR A 54 -26.48 -3.23 -18.90
N PRO A 55 -25.34 -2.54 -18.88
CA PRO A 55 -25.26 -1.19 -18.33
C PRO A 55 -26.25 -0.18 -18.94
N ASP A 56 -26.72 -0.42 -20.16
CA ASP A 56 -27.69 0.48 -20.82
C ASP A 56 -29.12 0.33 -20.26
N ASP A 57 -29.40 -0.74 -19.52
CA ASP A 57 -30.68 -0.97 -18.83
C ASP A 57 -30.76 -0.25 -17.46
N MET A 58 -29.64 0.32 -16.99
CA MET A 58 -29.54 1.00 -15.70
C MET A 58 -30.25 2.35 -15.77
N VAL A 59 -31.02 2.70 -14.73
CA VAL A 59 -31.53 4.05 -14.55
C VAL A 59 -30.35 5.00 -14.36
N GLY A 60 -30.31 6.09 -15.13
CA GLY A 60 -29.15 6.99 -15.15
C GLY A 60 -28.11 6.69 -16.23
N ALA A 61 -28.22 5.59 -16.97
CA ALA A 61 -27.29 5.23 -18.04
C ALA A 61 -27.05 6.36 -19.05
N LYS A 62 -28.10 7.12 -19.39
CA LYS A 62 -28.04 8.26 -20.28
C LYS A 62 -27.05 9.34 -19.81
N ILE A 63 -26.89 9.52 -18.52
CA ILE A 63 -25.93 10.49 -17.95
C ILE A 63 -24.52 10.11 -18.38
N PHE A 64 -24.14 8.86 -18.19
CA PHE A 64 -22.78 8.36 -18.42
C PHE A 64 -22.50 8.06 -19.90
N ARG A 65 -23.52 7.69 -20.67
CA ARG A 65 -23.40 7.37 -22.08
C ARG A 65 -23.48 8.61 -23.01
N ASP A 66 -24.31 9.60 -22.68
CA ASP A 66 -24.64 10.70 -23.58
C ASP A 66 -24.24 12.07 -23.01
N VAL A 67 -24.64 12.38 -21.77
CA VAL A 67 -24.50 13.73 -21.19
C VAL A 67 -23.04 14.07 -20.91
N LEU A 68 -22.35 13.27 -20.10
CA LEU A 68 -20.96 13.53 -19.70
C LEU A 68 -20.00 13.48 -20.89
N PRO A 69 -20.03 12.48 -21.79
CA PRO A 69 -19.14 12.50 -22.95
C PRO A 69 -19.40 13.66 -23.90
N SER A 70 -20.63 14.18 -23.97
CA SER A 70 -20.93 15.39 -24.75
C SER A 70 -20.22 16.63 -24.17
N VAL A 71 -20.19 16.75 -22.85
CA VAL A 71 -19.50 17.84 -22.14
C VAL A 71 -17.98 17.73 -22.33
N VAL A 72 -17.43 16.52 -22.10
CA VAL A 72 -15.98 16.28 -22.27
C VAL A 72 -15.57 16.60 -23.72
N ARG A 73 -16.28 16.10 -24.71
CA ARG A 73 -15.97 16.34 -26.13
C ARG A 73 -16.00 17.82 -26.50
N LYS A 74 -16.94 18.60 -25.92
CA LYS A 74 -17.06 20.03 -26.11
C LYS A 74 -15.91 20.83 -25.49
N LEU A 75 -15.48 20.44 -24.28
CA LEU A 75 -14.56 21.24 -23.46
C LEU A 75 -13.12 20.72 -23.44
N ASP A 76 -12.93 19.40 -23.64
CA ASP A 76 -11.64 18.72 -23.66
C ASP A 76 -11.65 17.51 -24.62
N GLY A 77 -11.78 17.79 -25.90
CA GLY A 77 -11.82 16.77 -26.96
C GLY A 77 -10.52 16.04 -27.23
N THR A 78 -9.45 16.34 -26.48
CA THR A 78 -8.13 15.72 -26.65
C THR A 78 -7.92 14.48 -25.78
N ARG A 79 -8.70 14.32 -24.69
CA ARG A 79 -8.61 13.18 -23.76
C ARG A 79 -9.76 12.22 -23.95
N PRO A 80 -9.51 10.91 -23.81
CA PRO A 80 -10.56 9.90 -23.87
C PRO A 80 -11.51 10.03 -22.66
N TYR A 81 -12.73 9.56 -22.87
CA TYR A 81 -13.75 9.43 -21.86
C TYR A 81 -14.20 7.97 -21.76
N TRP A 82 -14.24 7.43 -20.55
CA TRP A 82 -14.85 6.16 -20.22
C TRP A 82 -16.02 6.35 -19.27
N ARG A 83 -17.11 5.62 -19.54
CA ARG A 83 -18.36 5.87 -18.84
C ARG A 83 -18.37 5.39 -17.39
N SER A 84 -17.52 4.39 -17.05
CA SER A 84 -17.47 3.79 -15.72
C SER A 84 -16.02 3.42 -15.32
N SER A 85 -15.78 3.25 -14.05
CA SER A 85 -14.69 2.51 -13.46
C SER A 85 -15.28 1.56 -12.40
N PRO A 86 -15.10 0.21 -12.50
CA PRO A 86 -14.38 -0.48 -13.57
C PRO A 86 -15.07 -0.36 -14.93
N PHE A 87 -14.33 -0.68 -15.99
CA PHE A 87 -14.84 -0.68 -17.34
C PHE A 87 -14.24 -1.84 -18.14
N GLY A 88 -15.08 -2.79 -18.52
CA GLY A 88 -14.75 -3.97 -19.32
C GLY A 88 -15.58 -4.07 -20.59
N LYS A 89 -15.11 -4.83 -21.58
CA LYS A 89 -15.79 -4.96 -22.88
C LYS A 89 -17.03 -5.86 -22.84
N GLY A 90 -17.12 -6.76 -21.90
CA GLY A 90 -18.29 -7.65 -21.72
C GLY A 90 -18.95 -7.34 -20.39
N PHE A 91 -18.46 -7.92 -19.33
CA PHE A 91 -18.86 -7.59 -17.98
C PHE A 91 -18.07 -6.36 -17.51
N PRO A 92 -18.69 -5.38 -16.82
CA PRO A 92 -18.01 -4.13 -16.45
C PRO A 92 -16.71 -4.29 -15.67
N ASN A 93 -16.58 -5.33 -14.83
CA ASN A 93 -15.35 -5.63 -14.08
C ASN A 93 -14.58 -6.83 -14.67
N ASP A 94 -14.45 -6.88 -16.00
CA ASP A 94 -13.66 -7.89 -16.69
C ASP A 94 -12.16 -7.54 -16.61
N GLU A 95 -11.35 -8.40 -15.99
CA GLU A 95 -9.91 -8.19 -15.82
C GLU A 95 -9.10 -8.23 -17.13
N SER A 96 -9.65 -8.84 -18.19
CA SER A 96 -8.95 -9.04 -19.47
C SER A 96 -8.80 -7.75 -20.30
N ASN A 97 -9.61 -6.74 -20.03
CA ASN A 97 -9.62 -5.49 -20.80
C ASN A 97 -10.15 -4.30 -19.99
N GLY A 98 -9.78 -3.09 -20.41
CA GLY A 98 -10.20 -1.88 -19.74
C GLY A 98 -9.48 -1.64 -18.41
N ASN A 99 -10.25 -1.27 -17.38
CA ASN A 99 -9.77 -1.17 -16.01
C ASN A 99 -10.58 -2.05 -15.06
N HIS A 100 -9.92 -2.49 -14.00
CA HIS A 100 -10.43 -3.50 -13.08
C HIS A 100 -10.39 -3.00 -11.64
N HIS A 101 -11.43 -3.32 -10.84
CA HIS A 101 -11.46 -3.18 -9.40
C HIS A 101 -11.24 -4.54 -8.74
N GLN A 102 -10.08 -4.71 -8.10
CA GLN A 102 -9.69 -5.96 -7.45
C GLN A 102 -10.13 -5.97 -5.98
N TRP A 103 -11.37 -6.43 -5.74
CA TRP A 103 -11.92 -6.56 -4.40
C TRP A 103 -12.09 -8.00 -3.91
N ARG A 104 -11.68 -9.00 -4.69
CA ARG A 104 -11.66 -10.40 -4.21
C ARG A 104 -10.80 -10.57 -2.96
N VAL A 105 -9.63 -9.93 -2.95
CA VAL A 105 -8.91 -9.74 -1.70
C VAL A 105 -9.67 -8.73 -0.87
N TRP A 106 -9.82 -8.99 0.41
CA TRP A 106 -10.59 -8.25 1.38
C TRP A 106 -12.11 -8.53 1.30
N SER A 107 -12.82 -8.08 0.26
CA SER A 107 -14.28 -8.13 0.20
C SER A 107 -14.83 -9.55 0.09
N ASP A 108 -14.20 -10.43 -0.70
CA ASP A 108 -14.58 -11.85 -0.83
C ASP A 108 -13.84 -12.77 0.16
N TRP A 109 -13.30 -12.20 1.23
CA TRP A 109 -12.55 -12.95 2.25
C TRP A 109 -11.31 -13.68 1.73
N LYS A 110 -10.83 -13.36 0.53
CA LYS A 110 -9.55 -13.85 0.01
C LYS A 110 -8.41 -13.10 0.65
N ASP A 111 -7.36 -13.85 0.99
CA ASP A 111 -6.15 -13.28 1.55
C ASP A 111 -5.24 -12.69 0.47
N TYR A 112 -4.32 -11.83 0.84
CA TYR A 112 -3.48 -11.05 -0.07
C TYR A 112 -2.58 -11.88 -1.02
N PRO A 113 -2.20 -13.16 -0.79
CA PRO A 113 -1.59 -13.98 -1.82
C PRO A 113 -2.41 -14.10 -3.11
N GLU A 114 -3.73 -13.91 -3.03
CA GLU A 114 -4.62 -13.95 -4.19
C GLU A 114 -4.33 -12.86 -5.22
N TYR A 115 -3.76 -11.71 -4.81
CA TYR A 115 -3.33 -10.67 -5.74
C TYR A 115 -2.35 -11.17 -6.81
N GLU A 116 -1.52 -12.17 -6.49
CA GLU A 116 -0.54 -12.71 -7.44
C GLU A 116 -1.14 -13.51 -8.60
N LYS A 117 -2.45 -13.77 -8.57
CA LYS A 117 -3.20 -14.42 -9.64
C LYS A 117 -3.90 -13.44 -10.58
N ASP A 118 -3.87 -12.15 -10.26
CA ASP A 118 -4.55 -11.11 -11.02
C ASP A 118 -3.69 -10.67 -12.21
N ASP A 119 -4.28 -10.73 -13.38
CA ASP A 119 -3.61 -10.44 -14.65
C ASP A 119 -4.15 -9.16 -15.32
N ALA A 120 -4.90 -8.34 -14.56
CA ALA A 120 -5.55 -7.14 -15.07
C ALA A 120 -4.57 -6.17 -15.77
N ARG A 121 -5.06 -5.55 -16.84
CA ARG A 121 -4.28 -4.61 -17.64
C ARG A 121 -4.11 -3.26 -16.98
N PHE A 122 -5.08 -2.84 -16.19
CA PHE A 122 -5.06 -1.63 -15.37
C PHE A 122 -5.94 -1.84 -14.15
N VAL A 123 -5.37 -1.75 -12.97
CA VAL A 123 -6.09 -1.90 -11.70
C VAL A 123 -6.39 -0.51 -11.17
N SER A 124 -7.63 -0.05 -11.36
CA SER A 124 -8.06 1.29 -10.93
C SER A 124 -8.50 1.34 -9.47
N GLU A 125 -8.81 0.19 -8.87
CA GLU A 125 -8.97 0.05 -7.43
C GLU A 125 -8.50 -1.30 -6.93
N PHE A 126 -7.83 -1.28 -5.80
CA PHE A 126 -7.59 -2.41 -4.91
C PHE A 126 -7.33 -1.84 -3.51
N GLY A 127 -7.50 -2.66 -2.48
CA GLY A 127 -7.28 -2.13 -1.14
C GLY A 127 -7.33 -3.19 -0.06
N PHE A 128 -6.90 -2.79 1.14
CA PHE A 128 -6.94 -3.60 2.33
C PHE A 128 -7.12 -2.67 3.52
N GLN A 129 -7.98 -3.02 4.50
CA GLN A 129 -8.15 -2.16 5.66
C GLN A 129 -6.99 -2.28 6.66
N GLY A 130 -6.72 -1.17 7.33
CA GLY A 130 -5.93 -1.11 8.54
C GLY A 130 -6.55 -0.15 9.55
N PRO A 131 -6.39 -0.37 10.86
CA PRO A 131 -6.89 0.55 11.88
C PRO A 131 -6.30 1.95 11.72
N ALA A 132 -7.04 2.97 12.15
CA ALA A 132 -6.49 4.31 12.35
C ALA A 132 -5.36 4.27 13.38
N ASN A 133 -4.50 5.28 13.39
CA ASN A 133 -3.42 5.35 14.37
C ASN A 133 -3.94 5.35 15.82
N LEU A 134 -3.20 4.72 16.72
CA LEU A 134 -3.59 4.57 18.11
C LEU A 134 -3.94 5.92 18.78
N ALA A 135 -3.15 6.96 18.46
CA ALA A 135 -3.41 8.32 18.95
C ALA A 135 -4.79 8.83 18.49
N THR A 136 -5.14 8.60 17.22
CA THR A 136 -6.43 9.00 16.65
C THR A 136 -7.60 8.24 17.28
N LEU A 137 -7.47 6.93 17.47
CA LEU A 137 -8.51 6.14 18.15
C LEU A 137 -8.69 6.55 19.62
N ARG A 138 -7.60 6.89 20.31
CA ARG A 138 -7.67 7.37 21.71
C ARG A 138 -8.39 8.70 21.87
N GLU A 139 -8.40 9.56 20.85
CA GLU A 139 -9.13 10.83 20.86
C GLU A 139 -10.67 10.64 20.81
N VAL A 140 -11.13 9.52 20.25
CA VAL A 140 -12.57 9.25 20.01
C VAL A 140 -13.12 8.11 20.85
N THR A 141 -12.31 7.53 21.75
CA THR A 141 -12.70 6.42 22.63
C THR A 141 -12.38 6.72 24.08
N LEU A 142 -13.28 6.36 24.99
CA LEU A 142 -12.97 6.33 26.41
C LEU A 142 -12.11 5.10 26.75
N PRO A 143 -11.34 5.11 27.86
CA PRO A 143 -10.53 3.96 28.24
C PRO A 143 -11.28 2.62 28.29
N ARG A 144 -12.55 2.62 28.71
CA ARG A 144 -13.41 1.41 28.74
C ARG A 144 -13.79 0.87 27.36
N ASP A 145 -13.72 1.71 26.32
CA ASP A 145 -14.11 1.37 24.94
C ASP A 145 -12.90 0.97 24.09
N ARG A 146 -11.71 0.90 24.69
CA ARG A 146 -10.44 0.59 23.98
C ARG A 146 -10.20 -0.90 23.83
N ASP A 147 -11.25 -1.63 23.52
CA ASP A 147 -11.26 -3.02 23.08
C ASP A 147 -11.65 -3.06 21.61
N PRO A 148 -10.89 -3.78 20.72
CA PRO A 148 -11.21 -3.88 19.30
C PRO A 148 -12.63 -4.34 18.99
N GLN A 149 -13.28 -5.08 19.88
CA GLN A 149 -14.65 -5.58 19.78
C GLN A 149 -15.67 -4.72 20.54
N SER A 150 -15.29 -3.53 21.03
CA SER A 150 -16.25 -2.62 21.65
C SER A 150 -17.20 -2.05 20.59
N ALA A 151 -18.47 -1.86 20.95
CA ALA A 151 -19.47 -1.26 20.06
C ALA A 151 -19.03 0.12 19.51
N VAL A 152 -18.21 0.86 20.29
CA VAL A 152 -17.66 2.14 19.85
C VAL A 152 -16.65 1.93 18.72
N LEU A 153 -15.70 1.00 18.84
CA LEU A 153 -14.72 0.74 17.79
C LEU A 153 -15.34 0.04 16.57
N GLU A 154 -16.35 -0.80 16.76
CA GLU A 154 -17.13 -1.35 15.65
C GLU A 154 -17.88 -0.24 14.90
N HIS A 155 -18.46 0.77 15.59
CA HIS A 155 -19.04 1.93 14.92
C HIS A 155 -18.02 2.69 14.07
N HIS A 156 -16.74 2.70 14.45
CA HIS A 156 -15.62 3.27 13.69
C HIS A 156 -15.08 2.36 12.57
N ASN A 157 -15.90 1.41 12.10
CA ASN A 157 -15.69 0.65 10.86
C ASN A 157 -17.02 0.53 10.11
N LYS A 158 -17.11 1.04 8.89
CA LYS A 158 -18.37 1.04 8.11
C LYS A 158 -18.45 -0.13 7.11
N GLN A 159 -17.43 -0.94 7.02
CA GLN A 159 -17.49 -2.20 6.29
C GLN A 159 -18.32 -3.20 7.09
N VAL A 160 -19.21 -3.89 6.42
CA VAL A 160 -19.90 -5.06 7.02
C VAL A 160 -18.86 -6.09 7.44
N GLU A 161 -18.93 -6.57 8.69
CA GLU A 161 -17.96 -7.51 9.27
C GLU A 161 -16.50 -6.99 9.23
N GLY A 162 -16.32 -5.65 9.31
CA GLY A 162 -15.00 -5.06 9.10
C GLY A 162 -14.00 -5.40 10.20
N THR A 163 -14.44 -5.45 11.46
CA THR A 163 -13.59 -5.85 12.59
C THR A 163 -13.24 -7.32 12.53
N GLU A 164 -14.21 -8.18 12.19
CA GLU A 164 -14.00 -9.63 12.02
C GLU A 164 -13.00 -9.91 10.90
N ARG A 165 -13.10 -9.19 9.78
CA ARG A 165 -12.14 -9.28 8.66
C ARG A 165 -10.74 -8.91 9.10
N LEU A 166 -10.58 -7.78 9.82
CA LEU A 166 -9.29 -7.35 10.37
C LEU A 166 -8.69 -8.42 11.29
N ILE A 167 -9.48 -8.96 12.23
CA ILE A 167 -9.02 -10.00 13.17
C ILE A 167 -8.62 -11.27 12.41
N ARG A 168 -9.43 -11.71 11.44
CA ARG A 168 -9.13 -12.91 10.67
C ARG A 168 -7.82 -12.78 9.89
N PHE A 169 -7.63 -11.67 9.17
CA PHE A 169 -6.40 -11.47 8.38
C PHE A 169 -5.18 -11.25 9.28
N MET A 170 -5.34 -10.57 10.41
CA MET A 170 -4.26 -10.51 11.40
C MET A 170 -3.90 -11.88 11.93
N ALA A 171 -4.87 -12.72 12.31
CA ALA A 171 -4.64 -14.06 12.81
C ALA A 171 -4.01 -15.02 11.77
N ALA A 172 -4.21 -14.76 10.48
CA ALA A 172 -3.53 -15.51 9.41
C ALA A 172 -2.02 -15.29 9.44
N HIS A 173 -1.55 -14.08 9.73
CA HIS A 173 -0.15 -13.66 9.60
C HIS A 173 0.55 -13.36 10.92
N HIS A 174 -0.15 -12.86 11.91
CA HIS A 174 0.36 -12.48 13.23
C HIS A 174 -0.31 -13.26 14.35
N ARG A 175 0.25 -13.19 15.56
CA ARG A 175 -0.45 -13.65 16.77
C ARG A 175 -1.64 -12.73 17.02
N ILE A 176 -2.74 -13.27 17.55
CA ILE A 176 -3.93 -12.51 17.91
C ILE A 176 -3.53 -11.34 18.83
N PRO A 177 -4.00 -10.11 18.59
CA PRO A 177 -3.65 -8.96 19.41
C PRO A 177 -4.26 -9.03 20.81
N ASP A 178 -3.48 -8.66 21.81
CA ASP A 178 -3.91 -8.65 23.23
C ASP A 178 -4.38 -7.24 23.69
N THR A 179 -3.98 -6.21 22.98
CA THR A 179 -4.29 -4.81 23.32
C THR A 179 -4.71 -4.02 22.09
N LEU A 180 -5.37 -2.87 22.28
CA LEU A 180 -5.69 -1.96 21.18
C LEU A 180 -4.42 -1.50 20.42
N GLY A 181 -3.33 -1.25 21.14
CA GLY A 181 -2.06 -0.86 20.52
C GLY A 181 -1.50 -1.97 19.62
N ASP A 182 -1.57 -3.21 20.08
CA ASP A 182 -1.14 -4.38 19.31
C ASP A 182 -2.07 -4.64 18.10
N PHE A 183 -3.39 -4.45 18.28
CA PHE A 183 -4.37 -4.50 17.20
C PHE A 183 -4.06 -3.47 16.11
N VAL A 184 -3.77 -2.23 16.49
CA VAL A 184 -3.43 -1.16 15.55
C VAL A 184 -2.15 -1.50 14.80
N MET A 185 -1.08 -1.87 15.52
CA MET A 185 0.21 -2.18 14.90
C MET A 185 0.09 -3.35 13.91
N LYS A 186 -0.45 -4.49 14.34
CA LYS A 186 -0.56 -5.69 13.50
C LYS A 186 -1.51 -5.47 12.32
N GLY A 187 -2.64 -4.79 12.55
CA GLY A 187 -3.58 -4.47 11.47
C GLY A 187 -2.98 -3.56 10.41
N GLN A 188 -2.20 -2.56 10.80
CA GLN A 188 -1.49 -1.69 9.86
C GLN A 188 -0.35 -2.41 9.13
N LEU A 189 0.35 -3.37 9.77
CA LEU A 189 1.36 -4.19 9.12
C LEU A 189 0.75 -5.11 8.06
N VAL A 190 -0.35 -5.78 8.38
CA VAL A 190 -1.06 -6.62 7.40
C VAL A 190 -1.57 -5.80 6.22
N GLN A 191 -2.11 -4.60 6.47
CA GLN A 191 -2.48 -3.67 5.40
C GLN A 191 -1.27 -3.33 4.52
N GLY A 192 -0.15 -2.97 5.12
CA GLY A 192 1.07 -2.60 4.41
C GLY A 192 1.62 -3.73 3.55
N GLU A 193 1.68 -4.95 4.09
CA GLU A 193 2.13 -6.14 3.36
C GLU A 193 1.18 -6.53 2.23
N ALA A 194 -0.14 -6.43 2.44
CA ALA A 194 -1.14 -6.70 1.40
C ALA A 194 -0.97 -5.76 0.22
N LEU A 195 -0.90 -4.44 0.46
CA LEU A 195 -0.71 -3.45 -0.59
C LEU A 195 0.65 -3.58 -1.28
N LYS A 196 1.71 -3.87 -0.52
CA LYS A 196 3.06 -4.13 -1.06
C LYS A 196 3.04 -5.31 -2.02
N ARG A 197 2.49 -6.44 -1.61
CA ARG A 197 2.45 -7.66 -2.42
C ARG A 197 1.69 -7.45 -3.73
N ALA A 198 0.55 -6.77 -3.67
CA ALA A 198 -0.25 -6.38 -4.82
C ALA A 198 0.55 -5.48 -5.79
N ALA A 199 1.03 -4.35 -5.30
CA ALA A 199 1.75 -3.38 -6.13
C ALA A 199 3.03 -3.97 -6.75
N GLU A 200 3.80 -4.75 -5.98
CA GLU A 200 4.98 -5.43 -6.50
C GLU A 200 4.63 -6.46 -7.59
N HIS A 201 3.53 -7.21 -7.43
CA HIS A 201 3.06 -8.15 -8.44
C HIS A 201 2.77 -7.43 -9.77
N TRP A 202 1.91 -6.43 -9.76
CA TRP A 202 1.53 -5.72 -10.98
C TRP A 202 2.69 -4.92 -11.59
N ARG A 203 3.56 -4.34 -10.78
CA ARG A 203 4.76 -3.64 -11.28
C ARG A 203 5.74 -4.59 -11.98
N ARG A 204 5.89 -5.84 -11.51
CA ARG A 204 6.67 -6.87 -12.22
C ARG A 204 6.09 -7.18 -13.60
N ARG A 205 4.78 -7.07 -13.78
CA ARG A 205 4.05 -7.35 -15.02
C ARG A 205 4.09 -6.24 -16.07
N LYS A 206 4.88 -5.23 -15.87
CA LYS A 206 5.05 -4.11 -16.81
C LYS A 206 5.47 -4.63 -18.20
N TYR A 207 4.74 -4.42 -19.28
CA TYR A 207 3.52 -3.66 -19.56
C TYR A 207 2.24 -4.51 -19.66
N GLY A 208 2.22 -5.74 -19.19
CA GLY A 208 0.98 -6.51 -19.07
C GLY A 208 -0.04 -5.75 -18.21
N THR A 209 0.42 -5.21 -17.08
CA THR A 209 -0.32 -4.23 -16.29
C THR A 209 0.31 -2.85 -16.47
N ALA A 210 -0.49 -1.87 -16.89
CA ALA A 210 -0.05 -0.52 -17.23
C ALA A 210 -0.18 0.48 -16.07
N GLY A 211 -0.97 0.17 -15.04
CA GLY A 211 -1.12 1.04 -13.87
C GLY A 211 -1.87 0.39 -12.73
N VAL A 212 -1.61 0.88 -11.51
CA VAL A 212 -2.28 0.44 -10.28
C VAL A 212 -2.58 1.63 -9.40
N LEU A 213 -3.81 1.69 -8.88
CA LEU A 213 -4.32 2.75 -8.01
C LEU A 213 -4.97 2.09 -6.80
N PHE A 214 -4.51 2.45 -5.60
CA PHE A 214 -5.09 1.86 -4.39
C PHE A 214 -6.20 2.73 -3.80
N TRP A 215 -7.21 2.09 -3.26
CA TRP A 215 -8.23 2.68 -2.42
C TRP A 215 -7.85 2.47 -0.95
N GLN A 216 -7.51 3.52 -0.16
CA GLN A 216 -7.55 4.93 -0.54
C GLN A 216 -6.43 5.73 0.14
N LEU A 217 -6.27 7.01 -0.25
CA LEU A 217 -5.21 7.85 0.31
C LEU A 217 -5.48 8.22 1.77
N ASN A 218 -6.64 8.83 2.07
CA ASN A 218 -6.91 9.38 3.40
C ASN A 218 -8.38 9.27 3.81
N ASP A 219 -8.63 9.41 5.11
CA ASP A 219 -9.95 9.44 5.71
C ASP A 219 -10.45 10.85 5.98
N CYS A 220 -11.79 11.01 6.05
CA CYS A 220 -12.45 12.26 6.41
C CYS A 220 -12.96 12.28 7.87
N TRP A 221 -12.91 11.14 8.57
CA TRP A 221 -13.31 11.00 9.98
C TRP A 221 -12.51 9.85 10.62
N PRO A 222 -12.42 9.75 11.98
CA PRO A 222 -11.68 8.68 12.64
C PRO A 222 -12.32 7.31 12.40
N VAL A 223 -11.73 6.50 11.55
CA VAL A 223 -12.30 5.22 11.11
C VAL A 223 -11.21 4.19 10.84
N ASN A 224 -11.52 2.91 11.09
CA ASN A 224 -10.72 1.80 10.57
C ASN A 224 -11.13 1.57 9.11
N SER A 225 -10.21 1.78 8.19
CA SER A 225 -10.52 1.82 6.76
C SER A 225 -9.35 1.44 5.88
N TRP A 226 -9.53 1.52 4.57
CA TRP A 226 -8.50 1.28 3.54
C TRP A 226 -7.47 2.40 3.40
N SER A 227 -7.66 3.55 4.07
CA SER A 227 -6.75 4.69 3.97
C SER A 227 -5.33 4.36 4.43
N VAL A 228 -4.34 5.03 3.83
CA VAL A 228 -2.93 4.95 4.28
C VAL A 228 -2.53 6.17 5.15
N ILE A 229 -3.39 7.19 5.19
CA ILE A 229 -3.30 8.36 6.07
C ILE A 229 -4.63 8.49 6.80
N ASP A 230 -4.62 8.59 8.12
CA ASP A 230 -5.85 8.72 8.88
C ASP A 230 -6.44 10.14 8.86
N SER A 231 -7.62 10.32 9.44
CA SER A 231 -8.36 11.60 9.44
C SER A 231 -7.68 12.74 10.18
N ARG A 232 -6.62 12.47 10.95
CA ARG A 232 -5.76 13.46 11.60
C ARG A 232 -4.50 13.76 10.80
N LEU A 233 -4.46 13.32 9.54
CA LEU A 233 -3.31 13.40 8.63
C LEU A 233 -2.06 12.66 9.15
N ARG A 234 -2.25 11.67 10.04
CA ARG A 234 -1.17 10.82 10.55
C ARG A 234 -0.96 9.65 9.60
N PRO A 235 0.26 9.46 9.05
CA PRO A 235 0.57 8.30 8.23
C PRO A 235 0.40 6.99 9.01
N LYS A 236 -0.25 6.00 8.39
CA LYS A 236 -0.25 4.61 8.87
C LYS A 236 1.00 3.88 8.37
N ALA A 237 1.28 2.66 8.85
CA ALA A 237 2.38 1.85 8.34
C ALA A 237 2.34 1.72 6.82
N ALA A 238 1.17 1.48 6.24
CA ALA A 238 0.94 1.32 4.81
C ALA A 238 1.38 2.53 3.95
N TYR A 239 1.40 3.75 4.50
CA TYR A 239 1.95 4.94 3.83
C TYR A 239 3.46 4.79 3.54
N TYR A 240 4.22 4.31 4.52
CA TYR A 240 5.66 4.11 4.36
C TYR A 240 5.97 2.91 3.46
N PHE A 241 5.12 1.86 3.48
CA PHE A 241 5.17 0.78 2.51
C PHE A 241 4.91 1.31 1.10
N ALA A 242 3.89 2.17 0.92
CA ALA A 242 3.55 2.76 -0.38
C ALA A 242 4.70 3.60 -0.95
N ARG A 243 5.36 4.42 -0.15
CA ARG A 243 6.55 5.16 -0.58
C ARG A 243 7.65 4.25 -1.12
N ARG A 244 7.82 3.06 -0.55
CA ARG A 244 8.82 2.07 -0.99
C ARG A 244 8.37 1.32 -2.24
N PHE A 245 7.16 0.75 -2.26
CA PHE A 245 6.72 -0.02 -3.42
C PHE A 245 6.33 0.83 -4.64
N PHE A 246 6.14 2.14 -4.50
CA PHE A 246 6.00 3.11 -5.59
C PHE A 246 7.29 3.91 -5.88
N SER A 247 8.43 3.51 -5.30
CA SER A 247 9.72 4.08 -5.70
C SER A 247 9.94 3.93 -7.21
N PRO A 248 10.48 4.95 -7.92
CA PRO A 248 10.77 4.88 -9.34
C PRO A 248 11.63 3.68 -9.75
N VAL A 249 12.53 3.23 -8.88
CA VAL A 249 13.26 1.97 -9.03
C VAL A 249 12.84 1.06 -7.88
N LEU A 250 12.36 -0.14 -8.20
CA LEU A 250 11.86 -1.10 -7.24
C LEU A 250 12.57 -2.43 -7.37
N VAL A 251 13.13 -2.93 -6.27
CA VAL A 251 13.50 -4.34 -6.11
C VAL A 251 12.31 -5.08 -5.53
N SER A 252 11.92 -6.19 -6.13
CA SER A 252 10.86 -7.06 -5.60
C SER A 252 11.27 -8.53 -5.64
N ILE A 253 10.75 -9.31 -4.69
CA ILE A 253 11.04 -10.75 -4.56
C ILE A 253 9.74 -11.51 -4.72
N ARG A 254 9.73 -12.51 -5.61
CA ARG A 254 8.59 -13.39 -5.85
C ARG A 254 8.96 -14.82 -5.49
N ARG A 255 8.13 -15.46 -4.67
CA ARG A 255 8.23 -16.89 -4.40
C ARG A 255 7.58 -17.68 -5.52
N THR A 256 8.25 -18.73 -5.99
CA THR A 256 7.78 -19.66 -7.02
C THR A 256 8.09 -21.11 -6.60
N ASP A 257 7.59 -22.06 -7.36
CA ASP A 257 7.92 -23.50 -7.15
C ASP A 257 9.41 -23.78 -7.35
N ALA A 258 10.11 -23.01 -8.18
CA ALA A 258 11.54 -23.18 -8.44
C ALA A 258 12.45 -22.49 -7.41
N GLY A 259 11.95 -21.52 -6.64
CA GLY A 259 12.75 -20.72 -5.70
C GLY A 259 12.24 -19.30 -5.55
N LEU A 260 13.16 -18.38 -5.31
CA LEU A 260 12.89 -16.95 -5.19
C LEU A 260 13.42 -16.20 -6.42
N GLU A 261 12.53 -15.55 -7.14
CA GLU A 261 12.87 -14.66 -8.24
C GLU A 261 13.09 -13.24 -7.72
N VAL A 262 14.22 -12.64 -8.05
CA VAL A 262 14.54 -11.25 -7.74
C VAL A 262 14.41 -10.40 -9.00
N TRP A 263 13.55 -9.40 -8.92
CA TRP A 263 13.21 -8.50 -10.01
C TRP A 263 13.65 -7.07 -9.71
N VAL A 264 14.02 -6.35 -10.74
CA VAL A 264 14.22 -4.90 -10.71
C VAL A 264 13.26 -4.27 -11.72
N THR A 265 12.44 -3.34 -11.25
CA THR A 265 11.51 -2.56 -12.07
C THR A 265 11.94 -1.10 -12.04
N SER A 266 12.02 -0.44 -13.20
CA SER A 266 12.32 0.98 -13.32
C SER A 266 11.20 1.70 -14.08
N ASP A 267 10.74 2.83 -13.55
CA ASP A 267 9.84 3.78 -14.21
C ASP A 267 10.61 5.00 -14.73
N LEU A 268 11.95 5.00 -14.58
CA LEU A 268 12.76 6.10 -15.07
C LEU A 268 12.87 6.07 -16.60
N PRO A 269 12.82 7.23 -17.27
CA PRO A 269 12.92 7.33 -18.74
C PRO A 269 14.33 7.08 -19.28
N VAL A 270 15.31 6.90 -18.39
CA VAL A 270 16.71 6.65 -18.72
C VAL A 270 17.21 5.37 -18.07
N PRO A 271 18.17 4.65 -18.71
CA PRO A 271 18.78 3.49 -18.09
C PRO A 271 19.55 3.84 -16.82
N VAL A 272 19.48 2.97 -15.81
CA VAL A 272 20.16 3.13 -14.53
C VAL A 272 21.27 2.10 -14.38
N PRO A 273 22.55 2.49 -14.43
CA PRO A 273 23.65 1.60 -14.09
C PRO A 273 23.68 1.36 -12.56
N GLY A 274 23.95 0.12 -12.16
CA GLY A 274 24.00 -0.21 -10.74
C GLY A 274 24.36 -1.67 -10.49
N THR A 275 24.37 -2.03 -9.22
CA THR A 275 24.64 -3.39 -8.75
C THR A 275 23.44 -3.90 -7.98
N LEU A 276 22.92 -5.04 -8.37
CA LEU A 276 21.98 -5.82 -7.56
C LEU A 276 22.81 -6.76 -6.67
N GLU A 277 22.69 -6.61 -5.37
CA GLU A 277 23.22 -7.52 -4.38
C GLU A 277 22.08 -8.33 -3.77
N VAL A 278 22.19 -9.66 -3.80
CA VAL A 278 21.24 -10.59 -3.20
C VAL A 278 21.97 -11.42 -2.16
N SER A 279 21.51 -11.39 -0.93
CA SER A 279 22.16 -12.06 0.19
C SER A 279 21.16 -12.87 1.00
N LEU A 280 21.54 -14.05 1.45
CA LEU A 280 20.87 -14.78 2.53
C LEU A 280 21.56 -14.39 3.84
N VAL A 281 20.81 -13.78 4.74
CA VAL A 281 21.34 -13.22 5.99
C VAL A 281 20.64 -13.87 7.17
N SER A 282 21.39 -14.34 8.15
CA SER A 282 20.81 -14.85 9.40
C SER A 282 20.25 -13.71 10.25
N PHE A 283 19.27 -14.00 11.13
CA PHE A 283 18.74 -13.00 12.08
C PHE A 283 19.84 -12.43 13.01
N GLY A 284 20.94 -13.17 13.19
CA GLY A 284 22.13 -12.69 13.90
C GLY A 284 22.99 -11.70 13.11
N GLY A 285 22.70 -11.44 11.83
CA GLY A 285 23.43 -10.51 10.97
C GLY A 285 24.56 -11.15 10.15
N LYS A 286 24.75 -12.48 10.21
CA LYS A 286 25.76 -13.17 9.39
C LYS A 286 25.23 -13.41 7.97
N THR A 287 25.95 -12.93 6.96
CA THR A 287 25.70 -13.27 5.56
C THR A 287 26.22 -14.68 5.28
N VAL A 288 25.33 -15.58 4.82
CA VAL A 288 25.65 -16.98 4.53
C VAL A 288 25.69 -17.30 3.04
N LEU A 289 24.99 -16.52 2.22
CA LEU A 289 25.06 -16.54 0.76
C LEU A 289 25.10 -15.08 0.26
N LYS A 290 25.89 -14.80 -0.76
CA LYS A 290 25.97 -13.47 -1.34
C LYS A 290 26.26 -13.55 -2.83
N GLU A 291 25.37 -12.95 -3.60
CA GLU A 291 25.47 -12.86 -5.04
C GLU A 291 25.43 -11.40 -5.49
N LYS A 292 26.14 -11.08 -6.57
CA LYS A 292 26.18 -9.73 -7.13
C LYS A 292 26.05 -9.76 -8.64
N ASP A 293 25.19 -8.89 -9.15
CA ASP A 293 24.99 -8.66 -10.58
C ASP A 293 25.26 -7.19 -10.89
N LEU A 294 26.30 -6.94 -11.67
CA LEU A 294 26.51 -5.62 -12.25
C LEU A 294 25.62 -5.50 -13.50
N LEU A 295 24.74 -4.54 -13.53
CA LEU A 295 23.80 -4.37 -14.63
C LEU A 295 23.50 -2.90 -14.93
N ARG A 296 23.02 -2.68 -16.13
CA ARG A 296 22.43 -1.42 -16.54
C ARG A 296 20.94 -1.65 -16.73
N MET A 297 20.16 -1.31 -15.68
CA MET A 297 18.72 -1.46 -15.73
C MET A 297 18.16 -0.63 -16.88
N LYS A 298 17.36 -1.25 -17.75
CA LYS A 298 16.74 -0.55 -18.89
C LYS A 298 15.76 0.51 -18.38
N SER A 299 15.63 1.60 -19.16
CA SER A 299 14.58 2.58 -18.93
C SER A 299 13.20 1.92 -19.02
N ASP A 300 12.28 2.33 -18.14
CA ASP A 300 10.86 2.00 -18.18
C ASP A 300 10.59 0.50 -18.41
N ALA A 301 11.21 -0.36 -17.60
CA ALA A 301 11.18 -1.81 -17.78
C ALA A 301 11.11 -2.56 -16.45
N SER A 302 10.68 -3.82 -16.51
CA SER A 302 10.74 -4.75 -15.38
C SER A 302 11.48 -6.03 -15.85
N LEU A 303 12.52 -6.41 -15.12
CA LEU A 303 13.37 -7.54 -15.48
C LEU A 303 13.59 -8.45 -14.28
N ARG A 304 13.45 -9.76 -14.49
CA ARG A 304 13.96 -10.76 -13.57
C ARG A 304 15.47 -10.84 -13.74
N ILE A 305 16.20 -10.50 -12.70
CA ILE A 305 17.66 -10.47 -12.72
C ILE A 305 18.24 -11.78 -12.24
N ARG A 306 17.66 -12.36 -11.15
CA ARG A 306 18.21 -13.56 -10.53
C ARG A 306 17.09 -14.49 -10.03
N THR A 307 17.41 -15.77 -9.98
CA THR A 307 16.61 -16.78 -9.27
C THR A 307 17.54 -17.49 -8.27
N LEU A 308 17.16 -17.50 -7.01
CA LEU A 308 17.76 -18.38 -5.98
C LEU A 308 16.94 -19.66 -5.94
N THR A 309 17.53 -20.78 -6.29
CA THR A 309 16.80 -22.05 -6.30
C THR A 309 16.54 -22.58 -4.87
N TRP A 310 15.51 -23.39 -4.70
CA TRP A 310 15.28 -24.05 -3.41
C TRP A 310 16.44 -24.94 -3.01
N GLN A 311 17.16 -25.52 -3.98
CA GLN A 311 18.35 -26.33 -3.71
C GLN A 311 19.45 -25.49 -3.05
N ASP A 312 19.73 -24.29 -3.56
CA ASP A 312 20.73 -23.37 -3.00
C ASP A 312 20.32 -22.89 -1.60
N LEU A 313 19.03 -22.59 -1.42
CA LEU A 313 18.49 -22.05 -0.19
C LEU A 313 18.40 -23.09 0.93
N HIS A 314 17.95 -24.33 0.64
CA HIS A 314 17.77 -25.39 1.64
C HIS A 314 19.09 -25.92 2.24
N ALA A 315 20.24 -25.56 1.68
CA ALA A 315 21.54 -25.79 2.31
C ALA A 315 21.76 -24.98 3.60
N HIS A 316 20.83 -24.06 3.93
CA HIS A 316 20.93 -23.11 5.03
C HIS A 316 19.71 -23.20 5.96
N ASP A 317 19.84 -22.65 7.17
CA ASP A 317 18.72 -22.54 8.12
C ASP A 317 17.80 -21.37 7.72
N LEU A 318 16.75 -21.69 6.97
CA LEU A 318 15.77 -20.71 6.51
C LEU A 318 14.87 -20.20 7.64
N GLY A 319 14.69 -20.96 8.72
CA GLY A 319 13.88 -20.56 9.87
C GLY A 319 14.51 -19.40 10.67
N GLN A 320 15.82 -19.21 10.54
CA GLN A 320 16.59 -18.17 11.22
C GLN A 320 17.28 -17.19 10.24
N SER A 321 16.77 -17.12 9.00
CA SER A 321 17.36 -16.31 7.93
C SER A 321 16.31 -15.61 7.08
N TYR A 322 16.74 -14.62 6.32
CA TYR A 322 15.94 -13.92 5.32
C TYR A 322 16.79 -13.61 4.09
N VAL A 323 16.16 -13.51 2.93
CA VAL A 323 16.79 -12.98 1.73
C VAL A 323 16.68 -11.48 1.74
N LEU A 324 17.79 -10.79 1.50
CA LEU A 324 17.91 -9.36 1.34
C LEU A 324 18.39 -9.07 -0.08
N ALA A 325 17.62 -8.33 -0.85
CA ALA A 325 17.99 -7.87 -2.18
C ALA A 325 18.08 -6.34 -2.20
N ARG A 326 19.19 -5.79 -2.69
CA ARG A 326 19.47 -4.36 -2.77
C ARG A 326 19.96 -3.99 -4.17
N PHE A 327 19.35 -2.99 -4.76
CA PHE A 327 19.87 -2.36 -5.97
C PHE A 327 20.45 -0.99 -5.62
N ALA A 328 21.74 -0.84 -5.88
CA ALA A 328 22.48 0.39 -5.60
C ALA A 328 23.06 0.96 -6.89
N ALA A 329 22.95 2.28 -7.06
CA ALA A 329 23.63 3.06 -8.08
C ALA A 329 24.76 3.89 -7.43
N GLU A 330 25.40 4.75 -8.21
CA GLU A 330 26.52 5.56 -7.75
C GLU A 330 26.20 6.38 -6.48
N ASN A 331 24.98 6.89 -6.37
CA ASN A 331 24.52 7.72 -5.25
C ASN A 331 23.97 6.91 -4.06
N GLY A 332 24.16 5.59 -4.03
CA GLY A 332 23.74 4.72 -2.93
C GLY A 332 22.59 3.78 -3.28
N VAL A 333 21.97 3.20 -2.25
CA VAL A 333 20.88 2.24 -2.40
C VAL A 333 19.61 2.96 -2.89
N LEU A 334 19.11 2.54 -4.05
CA LEU A 334 17.86 3.06 -4.64
C LEU A 334 16.63 2.29 -4.16
N SER A 335 16.78 0.97 -3.94
CA SER A 335 15.69 0.12 -3.48
C SER A 335 16.25 -1.12 -2.79
N GLU A 336 15.55 -1.56 -1.76
CA GLU A 336 15.81 -2.84 -1.09
C GLU A 336 14.51 -3.57 -0.78
N ASN A 337 14.58 -4.89 -0.71
CA ASN A 337 13.46 -5.75 -0.34
C ASN A 337 13.95 -6.95 0.47
N ARG A 338 13.05 -7.49 1.30
CA ARG A 338 13.33 -8.67 2.12
C ARG A 338 12.26 -9.73 1.90
N HIS A 339 12.69 -10.99 1.97
CA HIS A 339 11.79 -12.13 1.98
C HIS A 339 12.08 -13.02 3.19
N TYR A 340 11.07 -13.20 4.03
CA TYR A 340 11.08 -14.11 5.16
C TYR A 340 10.41 -15.41 4.75
N PHE A 341 10.93 -16.55 5.25
CA PHE A 341 10.49 -17.88 4.81
C PHE A 341 9.28 -18.44 5.57
N ALA A 342 8.85 -17.73 6.60
CA ALA A 342 7.68 -18.08 7.41
C ALA A 342 6.81 -16.86 7.70
N GLU A 343 5.54 -17.10 8.03
CA GLU A 343 4.64 -16.06 8.50
C GLU A 343 5.17 -15.42 9.80
N PRO A 344 4.94 -14.11 9.99
CA PRO A 344 5.44 -13.39 11.16
C PRO A 344 5.16 -14.09 12.50
N LYS A 345 3.98 -14.70 12.66
CA LYS A 345 3.58 -15.44 13.87
C LYS A 345 4.41 -16.68 14.18
N HIS A 346 5.10 -17.23 13.18
CA HIS A 346 5.93 -18.44 13.29
C HIS A 346 7.42 -18.12 13.36
N ILE A 347 7.80 -16.84 13.19
CA ILE A 347 9.20 -16.42 13.28
C ILE A 347 9.55 -16.16 14.74
N VAL A 348 10.65 -16.75 15.20
CA VAL A 348 11.24 -16.46 16.50
C VAL A 348 12.39 -15.48 16.29
N LEU A 349 12.13 -14.22 16.56
CA LEU A 349 13.11 -13.15 16.43
C LEU A 349 14.04 -13.12 17.66
N PRO A 350 15.35 -12.88 17.47
CA PRO A 350 16.25 -12.64 18.58
C PRO A 350 15.99 -11.26 19.19
N ASP A 351 16.43 -11.03 20.44
CA ASP A 351 16.53 -9.66 20.95
C ASP A 351 17.44 -8.83 20.03
N PRO A 352 16.94 -7.77 19.38
CA PRO A 352 17.73 -7.00 18.43
C PRO A 352 18.87 -6.21 19.08
N GLY A 353 18.89 -6.05 20.41
CA GLY A 353 19.84 -5.20 21.12
C GLY A 353 19.83 -3.76 20.59
N LEU A 354 18.61 -3.25 20.35
CA LEU A 354 18.39 -1.94 19.73
C LEU A 354 18.83 -0.82 20.66
N THR A 355 19.66 0.10 20.15
CA THR A 355 20.04 1.32 20.85
C THR A 355 19.58 2.55 20.05
N VAL A 356 19.13 3.57 20.77
CA VAL A 356 18.54 4.78 20.19
C VAL A 356 19.29 6.00 20.68
N SER A 357 19.63 6.89 19.77
CA SER A 357 20.15 8.23 20.11
C SER A 357 19.40 9.30 19.30
N VAL A 358 19.21 10.47 19.92
CA VAL A 358 18.49 11.59 19.30
C VAL A 358 19.37 12.82 19.36
N ALA A 359 19.56 13.45 18.21
CA ALA A 359 20.25 14.72 18.07
C ALA A 359 19.32 15.78 17.44
N ARG A 360 19.48 17.04 17.83
CA ARG A 360 18.79 18.16 17.17
C ARG A 360 19.58 18.54 15.91
N THR A 361 18.87 18.66 14.77
CA THR A 361 19.50 19.03 13.49
C THR A 361 19.24 20.48 13.09
N GLY A 362 18.24 21.13 13.68
CA GLY A 362 17.90 22.54 13.47
C GLY A 362 16.47 22.83 13.88
N GLY A 363 16.20 24.01 14.45
CA GLY A 363 14.84 24.40 14.83
C GLY A 363 14.11 23.30 15.64
N MET A 364 12.99 22.80 15.12
CA MET A 364 12.19 21.69 15.66
C MET A 364 12.45 20.37 14.90
N SER A 365 13.63 20.21 14.30
CA SER A 365 14.02 19.01 13.55
C SER A 365 15.03 18.18 14.35
N PHE A 366 14.87 16.86 14.28
CA PHE A 366 15.66 15.88 15.00
C PHE A 366 16.14 14.76 14.08
N ALA A 367 17.29 14.18 14.37
CA ALA A 367 17.77 12.93 13.82
C ALA A 367 17.70 11.84 14.90
N VAL A 368 16.93 10.80 14.64
CA VAL A 368 16.83 9.59 15.46
C VAL A 368 17.71 8.52 14.83
N THR A 369 18.81 8.18 15.49
CA THR A 369 19.74 7.14 15.04
C THR A 369 19.51 5.86 15.82
N LEU A 370 19.25 4.79 15.11
CA LEU A 370 18.94 3.45 15.61
C LEU A 370 20.08 2.49 15.22
N ARG A 371 20.59 1.72 16.16
CA ARG A 371 21.57 0.65 15.92
C ARG A 371 21.01 -0.67 16.41
N ALA A 372 21.02 -1.68 15.55
CA ALA A 372 20.61 -3.03 15.89
C ALA A 372 21.82 -3.98 15.93
N LYS A 373 21.97 -4.77 16.99
CA LYS A 373 23.00 -5.81 17.06
C LYS A 373 22.64 -7.04 16.24
N LYS A 374 21.34 -7.36 16.20
CA LYS A 374 20.74 -8.42 15.40
C LYS A 374 19.56 -7.83 14.63
N LEU A 375 18.91 -8.62 13.78
CA LEU A 375 17.74 -8.16 13.03
C LEU A 375 16.70 -7.53 13.97
N ALA A 376 16.33 -6.28 13.69
CA ALA A 376 15.16 -5.63 14.25
C ALA A 376 14.11 -5.50 13.14
N ARG A 377 12.99 -6.20 13.28
CA ARG A 377 11.93 -6.24 12.28
C ARG A 377 10.79 -5.29 12.64
N ASP A 378 10.21 -4.65 11.62
CA ASP A 378 9.06 -3.73 11.74
C ASP A 378 9.28 -2.67 12.83
N VAL A 379 10.44 -2.01 12.79
CA VAL A 379 10.78 -0.95 13.74
C VAL A 379 9.86 0.23 13.50
N CYS A 380 9.11 0.60 14.53
CA CYS A 380 8.16 1.70 14.51
C CYS A 380 8.57 2.80 15.50
N LEU A 381 8.44 4.06 15.07
CA LEU A 381 8.68 5.24 15.89
C LEU A 381 7.38 6.00 16.10
N GLU A 382 7.13 6.42 17.33
CA GLU A 382 6.00 7.26 17.73
C GLU A 382 6.48 8.26 18.78
N VAL A 383 5.84 9.42 18.85
CA VAL A 383 6.07 10.39 19.94
C VAL A 383 4.79 10.53 20.74
N GLU A 384 4.79 10.05 21.96
CA GLU A 384 3.60 10.00 22.81
C GLU A 384 3.03 11.39 23.08
N GLY A 385 1.72 11.54 22.81
CA GLY A 385 0.96 12.77 23.13
C GLY A 385 1.32 13.99 22.29
N THR A 386 1.97 13.80 21.14
CA THR A 386 2.19 14.86 20.14
C THR A 386 2.38 14.28 18.77
N ASP A 387 2.09 15.06 17.74
CA ASP A 387 2.35 14.66 16.36
C ASP A 387 3.83 14.85 16.02
N ALA A 388 4.33 13.95 15.19
CA ALA A 388 5.68 13.96 14.69
C ALA A 388 5.70 13.46 13.23
N GLU A 389 6.38 14.21 12.37
CA GLU A 389 6.55 13.89 10.95
C GLU A 389 7.89 13.20 10.75
N PHE A 390 7.87 11.89 10.50
CA PHE A 390 9.05 11.09 10.19
C PHE A 390 9.27 10.99 8.68
N ASP A 391 10.52 11.13 8.22
CA ASP A 391 10.87 10.92 6.81
C ASP A 391 10.83 9.44 6.40
N ASP A 392 10.96 8.51 7.36
CA ASP A 392 10.72 7.08 7.18
C ASP A 392 10.23 6.45 8.49
N ASN A 393 9.44 5.38 8.40
CA ASN A 393 8.96 4.63 9.56
C ASN A 393 8.57 3.21 9.16
N VAL A 394 8.39 2.33 10.12
CA VAL A 394 8.01 0.92 9.94
C VAL A 394 8.93 0.25 8.91
N PHE A 395 10.14 -0.06 9.34
CA PHE A 395 11.23 -0.64 8.54
C PHE A 395 12.01 -1.68 9.33
N ASP A 396 12.77 -2.51 8.62
CA ASP A 396 13.71 -3.43 9.23
C ASP A 396 15.09 -2.80 9.35
N ILE A 397 15.84 -3.20 10.39
CA ILE A 397 17.26 -2.88 10.55
C ILE A 397 18.03 -4.20 10.64
N ASP A 398 18.93 -4.41 9.68
CA ASP A 398 19.76 -5.62 9.64
C ASP A 398 20.75 -5.65 10.81
N GLY A 399 21.10 -6.84 11.26
CA GLY A 399 22.07 -7.02 12.36
C GLY A 399 23.42 -6.36 12.05
N GLY A 400 23.93 -5.58 13.00
CA GLY A 400 25.15 -4.77 12.85
C GLY A 400 24.95 -3.44 12.10
N SER A 401 23.74 -3.11 11.65
CA SER A 401 23.47 -1.91 10.86
C SER A 401 22.95 -0.74 11.69
N VAL A 402 22.98 0.43 11.04
CA VAL A 402 22.52 1.71 11.59
C VAL A 402 21.51 2.32 10.63
N LYS A 403 20.39 2.81 11.15
CA LYS A 403 19.40 3.59 10.43
C LYS A 403 19.23 4.94 11.12
N THR A 404 19.28 6.02 10.36
CA THR A 404 18.93 7.36 10.85
C THR A 404 17.63 7.79 10.18
N VAL A 405 16.70 8.28 10.99
CA VAL A 405 15.41 8.83 10.56
C VAL A 405 15.35 10.28 10.99
N HIS A 406 14.96 11.14 10.06
CA HIS A 406 14.75 12.55 10.38
C HIS A 406 13.29 12.78 10.76
N CYS A 407 13.11 13.62 11.76
CA CYS A 407 11.78 13.89 12.31
C CYS A 407 11.60 15.38 12.57
N ARG A 408 10.40 15.88 12.36
CA ARG A 408 9.95 17.20 12.77
C ARG A 408 8.86 17.05 13.83
N SER A 409 8.98 17.81 14.95
CA SER A 409 7.98 17.83 16.01
C SER A 409 8.06 19.15 16.77
N GLU A 410 6.92 19.66 17.24
CA GLU A 410 6.81 20.98 17.87
C GLU A 410 7.26 21.02 19.35
N ILE A 411 7.80 19.94 19.89
CA ILE A 411 8.24 19.86 21.29
C ILE A 411 9.78 19.98 21.40
N PRO A 412 10.30 20.47 22.54
CA PRO A 412 11.75 20.60 22.75
C PRO A 412 12.43 19.22 22.85
N LEU A 413 13.74 19.17 22.53
CA LEU A 413 14.54 17.93 22.47
C LEU A 413 14.42 17.04 23.72
N TRP A 414 14.46 17.65 24.92
CA TRP A 414 14.39 16.87 26.16
C TRP A 414 13.05 16.15 26.30
N LEU A 415 11.95 16.79 25.88
CA LEU A 415 10.61 16.22 25.91
C LEU A 415 10.43 15.19 24.79
N PHE A 416 10.98 15.46 23.59
CA PHE A 416 11.01 14.53 22.48
C PHE A 416 11.70 13.21 22.88
N ARG A 417 12.90 13.31 23.48
CA ARG A 417 13.64 12.13 23.98
C ARG A 417 12.84 11.31 24.99
N ARG A 418 12.10 11.99 25.88
CA ARG A 418 11.29 11.34 26.92
C ARG A 418 10.05 10.65 26.35
N ARG A 419 9.47 11.21 25.29
CA ARG A 419 8.22 10.74 24.68
C ARG A 419 8.41 9.84 23.46
N LEU A 420 9.62 9.77 22.93
CA LEU A 420 9.92 8.89 21.81
C LEU A 420 9.76 7.43 22.24
N ILE A 421 8.85 6.75 21.57
CA ILE A 421 8.64 5.31 21.67
C ILE A 421 9.25 4.67 20.44
N VAL A 422 10.06 3.65 20.65
CA VAL A 422 10.62 2.81 19.59
C VAL A 422 10.25 1.37 19.90
N CYS A 423 9.53 0.74 19.01
CA CYS A 423 9.15 -0.67 19.11
C CYS A 423 9.61 -1.44 17.89
N SER A 424 9.72 -2.74 18.03
CA SER A 424 9.96 -3.68 16.93
C SER A 424 9.22 -4.98 17.23
N GLN A 425 8.96 -5.77 16.20
CA GLN A 425 8.37 -7.08 16.34
C GLN A 425 9.27 -7.98 17.22
N ARG A 426 8.64 -8.80 18.11
CA ARG A 426 9.31 -9.75 18.99
C ARG A 426 8.78 -11.16 18.79
#